data_a92a245477c15e2cabf52d7c59b6157b
#
_entry.id   a92a245477c15e2cabf52d7c59b6157b
#
_cell.length_a   1.000
_cell.length_b   1.000
_cell.length_c   1.000
_cell.angle_alpha   90.00
_cell.angle_beta   90.00
_cell.angle_gamma   90.00
#
_symmetry.space_group_name_H-M   'P 1'
#
loop_
_entity.id
_entity.type
_entity.pdbx_description
1 polymer ?
#
loop_
_entity_poly.entity_id
_entity_poly.type
_entity_poly.pdbx_seq_one_letter_code
_entity_poly.pdbx_strand_id
1 'polypeptide(L)'
;MSNAPVSLKFRASKMLHTAQGPQLFDVQFEVKPGCLLALYGPSGAGKTTLLRILAGLTTPAAGFIQVEGETWLDSDRRIDKPTRQRSIGFVFQDFALFPHLTVRQQLEFALPAKADLSIIPELLHLMELEELQNHRPTLLSGGQQQRIAIARAIARRPRLLLLDEPLSAVDDQMRNKLQDYILKIQRHYGLTTILVSHYLPEIFRLSGEVISLDHGRIKKQGPAADVFAKEISTPFNATGTVVSIESTENAFLLCVRCADTEVRMTVTAEEAAALRPGQQVVISSNLLAPRLHPLK
;
A
#
# COMPACT_ATOMS: atom_id res chain seq x y z
N MET A 1 18.16 6.20 -24.78
CA MET A 1 17.80 5.98 -23.37
C MET A 1 16.94 7.18 -22.94
N SER A 2 15.66 6.96 -22.65
CA SER A 2 14.71 8.04 -22.31
C SER A 2 15.14 8.69 -20.98
N ASN A 3 15.46 9.97 -21.02
CA ASN A 3 15.87 10.75 -19.85
C ASN A 3 14.59 11.20 -19.10
N ALA A 4 13.73 10.24 -18.69
CA ALA A 4 12.55 10.56 -17.91
C ALA A 4 12.98 11.10 -16.52
N PRO A 5 12.29 12.13 -15.99
CA PRO A 5 12.62 12.68 -14.68
C PRO A 5 12.52 11.57 -13.62
N VAL A 6 13.48 11.52 -12.70
CA VAL A 6 13.54 10.57 -11.58
C VAL A 6 13.35 11.35 -10.29
N SER A 7 12.35 10.96 -9.48
CA SER A 7 12.08 11.57 -8.18
C SER A 7 12.94 10.96 -7.07
N LEU A 8 13.14 9.64 -7.11
CA LEU A 8 13.94 8.92 -6.11
C LEU A 8 14.96 8.02 -6.80
N LYS A 9 16.22 8.16 -6.40
CA LYS A 9 17.29 7.17 -6.65
C LYS A 9 17.68 6.56 -5.31
N PHE A 10 17.61 5.25 -5.23
CA PHE A 10 17.94 4.49 -4.03
C PHE A 10 18.94 3.40 -4.34
N ARG A 11 20.02 3.36 -3.58
CA ARG A 11 20.96 2.24 -3.50
C ARG A 11 21.40 2.11 -2.06
N ALA A 12 21.30 0.93 -1.47
CA ALA A 12 21.80 0.68 -0.13
C ALA A 12 22.17 -0.78 0.07
N SER A 13 23.26 -1.00 0.81
CA SER A 13 23.66 -2.31 1.28
C SER A 13 23.84 -2.31 2.79
N LYS A 14 23.40 -3.41 3.44
CA LYS A 14 23.48 -3.60 4.89
C LYS A 14 23.44 -5.08 5.24
N MET A 15 24.24 -5.50 6.21
CA MET A 15 24.07 -6.81 6.82
C MET A 15 22.89 -6.75 7.83
N LEU A 16 21.88 -7.57 7.63
CA LEU A 16 20.74 -7.73 8.54
C LEU A 16 20.93 -9.00 9.37
N HIS A 17 20.58 -8.93 10.65
CA HIS A 17 20.52 -10.09 11.52
C HIS A 17 19.06 -10.55 11.60
N THR A 18 18.77 -11.68 10.96
CA THR A 18 17.43 -12.30 10.96
C THR A 18 17.40 -13.55 11.83
N ALA A 19 16.21 -14.06 12.13
CA ALA A 19 16.07 -15.32 12.86
C ALA A 19 16.71 -16.52 12.13
N GLN A 20 16.93 -16.38 10.81
CA GLN A 20 17.56 -17.39 9.95
C GLN A 20 19.07 -17.18 9.80
N GLY A 21 19.65 -16.18 10.50
CA GLY A 21 21.05 -15.81 10.43
C GLY A 21 21.30 -14.48 9.72
N PRO A 22 22.60 -14.15 9.46
CA PRO A 22 22.97 -12.94 8.77
C PRO A 22 22.52 -12.98 7.31
N GLN A 23 21.89 -11.91 6.85
CA GLN A 23 21.37 -11.76 5.50
C GLN A 23 21.85 -10.44 4.90
N LEU A 24 22.43 -10.47 3.70
CA LEU A 24 22.82 -9.26 2.98
C LEU A 24 21.59 -8.61 2.36
N PHE A 25 21.27 -7.41 2.81
CA PHE A 25 20.38 -6.49 2.12
C PHE A 25 21.19 -5.71 1.10
N ASP A 26 20.82 -5.81 -0.18
CA ASP A 26 21.49 -5.10 -1.29
C ASP A 26 20.44 -4.78 -2.35
N VAL A 27 20.00 -3.51 -2.37
CA VAL A 27 18.85 -3.07 -3.14
C VAL A 27 19.18 -1.78 -3.87
N GLN A 28 18.84 -1.72 -5.17
CA GLN A 28 18.96 -0.53 -6.01
C GLN A 28 17.74 -0.39 -6.90
N PHE A 29 17.11 0.80 -6.93
CA PHE A 29 16.01 1.14 -7.83
C PHE A 29 15.84 2.65 -8.00
N GLU A 30 15.01 3.03 -8.97
CA GLU A 30 14.61 4.41 -9.22
C GLU A 30 13.07 4.51 -9.27
N VAL A 31 12.52 5.66 -8.87
CA VAL A 31 11.07 5.93 -8.90
C VAL A 31 10.81 7.24 -9.63
N LYS A 32 9.82 7.25 -10.51
CA LYS A 32 9.36 8.43 -11.24
C LYS A 32 8.61 9.39 -10.31
N PRO A 33 8.59 10.72 -10.60
CA PRO A 33 7.79 11.68 -9.85
C PRO A 33 6.31 11.31 -9.83
N GLY A 34 5.67 11.49 -8.67
CA GLY A 34 4.24 11.22 -8.50
C GLY A 34 3.83 9.77 -8.67
N CYS A 35 4.78 8.83 -8.73
CA CYS A 35 4.49 7.40 -8.79
C CYS A 35 4.19 6.84 -7.40
N LEU A 36 3.22 5.93 -7.32
CA LEU A 36 3.04 5.06 -6.16
C LEU A 36 3.69 3.71 -6.47
N LEU A 37 4.79 3.43 -5.78
CA LEU A 37 5.54 2.18 -5.86
C LEU A 37 5.15 1.26 -4.71
N ALA A 38 4.74 0.03 -5.00
CA ALA A 38 4.53 -0.98 -3.98
C ALA A 38 5.78 -1.82 -3.73
N LEU A 39 6.08 -2.08 -2.46
CA LEU A 39 7.06 -3.06 -2.01
C LEU A 39 6.34 -4.30 -1.52
N TYR A 40 6.53 -5.42 -2.18
CA TYR A 40 5.96 -6.72 -1.89
C TYR A 40 7.05 -7.72 -1.51
N GLY A 41 6.70 -8.71 -0.72
CA GLY A 41 7.60 -9.82 -0.37
C GLY A 41 7.29 -10.43 0.99
N PRO A 42 7.88 -11.59 1.31
CA PRO A 42 7.65 -12.28 2.57
C PRO A 42 8.09 -11.44 3.79
N SER A 43 7.64 -11.84 4.98
CA SER A 43 8.15 -11.27 6.23
C SER A 43 9.67 -11.47 6.31
N GLY A 44 10.39 -10.46 6.78
CA GLY A 44 11.86 -10.50 6.83
C GLY A 44 12.58 -10.20 5.51
N ALA A 45 11.89 -9.99 4.37
CA ALA A 45 12.54 -9.65 3.09
C ALA A 45 13.28 -8.30 3.06
N GLY A 46 13.13 -7.46 4.09
CA GLY A 46 13.81 -6.17 4.19
C GLY A 46 12.97 -4.95 3.82
N LYS A 47 11.64 -5.10 3.63
CA LYS A 47 10.73 -3.99 3.23
C LYS A 47 10.75 -2.82 4.23
N THR A 48 10.48 -3.08 5.50
CA THR A 48 10.53 -2.07 6.57
C THR A 48 11.94 -1.50 6.74
N THR A 49 13.00 -2.33 6.56
CA THR A 49 14.38 -1.85 6.59
C THR A 49 14.65 -0.83 5.49
N LEU A 50 14.16 -1.09 4.27
CA LEU A 50 14.24 -0.14 3.16
C LEU A 50 13.59 1.19 3.51
N LEU A 51 12.35 1.17 4.02
CA LEU A 51 11.66 2.40 4.44
C LEU A 51 12.43 3.14 5.54
N ARG A 52 12.97 2.42 6.53
CA ARG A 52 13.76 3.01 7.62
C ARG A 52 15.07 3.63 7.14
N ILE A 53 15.74 3.03 6.15
CA ILE A 53 16.94 3.62 5.51
C ILE A 53 16.56 4.90 4.75
N LEU A 54 15.48 4.90 3.98
CA LEU A 54 14.96 6.09 3.30
C LEU A 54 14.64 7.22 4.28
N ALA A 55 14.04 6.87 5.40
CA ALA A 55 13.71 7.82 6.44
C ALA A 55 14.92 8.34 7.23
N GLY A 56 16.10 7.71 7.10
CA GLY A 56 17.27 8.03 7.93
C GLY A 56 17.14 7.53 9.37
N LEU A 57 16.26 6.56 9.61
CA LEU A 57 16.08 5.88 10.91
C LEU A 57 17.05 4.70 11.08
N THR A 58 17.67 4.28 9.99
CA THR A 58 18.65 3.19 9.96
C THR A 58 19.74 3.56 8.96
N THR A 59 20.99 3.54 9.39
CA THR A 59 22.14 3.81 8.54
C THR A 59 22.57 2.50 7.82
N PRO A 60 22.68 2.48 6.48
CA PRO A 60 23.24 1.37 5.75
C PRO A 60 24.76 1.29 5.90
N ALA A 61 25.37 0.17 5.53
CA ALA A 61 26.83 0.03 5.47
C ALA A 61 27.42 0.84 4.33
N ALA A 62 26.74 0.86 3.19
CA ALA A 62 27.05 1.71 2.03
C ALA A 62 25.74 2.07 1.32
N GLY A 63 25.68 3.23 0.65
CA GLY A 63 24.50 3.61 -0.10
C GLY A 63 24.55 4.99 -0.73
N PHE A 64 23.55 5.21 -1.59
CA PHE A 64 23.26 6.48 -2.24
C PHE A 64 21.74 6.69 -2.26
N ILE A 65 21.28 7.82 -1.74
CA ILE A 65 19.87 8.21 -1.77
C ILE A 65 19.79 9.66 -2.26
N GLN A 66 19.03 9.85 -3.33
CA GLN A 66 18.73 11.17 -3.88
C GLN A 66 17.23 11.30 -4.11
N VAL A 67 16.62 12.38 -3.60
CA VAL A 67 15.20 12.67 -3.76
C VAL A 67 15.05 14.04 -4.41
N GLU A 68 14.39 14.08 -5.57
CA GLU A 68 14.21 15.31 -6.38
C GLU A 68 15.50 16.13 -6.57
N GLY A 69 16.60 15.41 -6.87
CA GLY A 69 17.91 16.03 -7.08
C GLY A 69 18.70 16.32 -5.81
N GLU A 70 18.08 16.28 -4.62
CA GLU A 70 18.74 16.49 -3.35
C GLU A 70 19.34 15.18 -2.82
N THR A 71 20.64 15.16 -2.52
CA THR A 71 21.33 14.01 -1.95
C THR A 71 21.05 13.92 -0.45
N TRP A 72 20.44 12.82 -0.02
CA TRP A 72 20.16 12.55 1.40
C TRP A 72 21.18 11.61 2.04
N LEU A 73 21.73 10.70 1.24
CA LEU A 73 22.81 9.79 1.65
C LEU A 73 23.78 9.61 0.50
N ASP A 74 25.07 9.69 0.78
CA ASP A 74 26.15 9.32 -0.12
C ASP A 74 27.34 8.87 0.72
N SER A 75 27.54 7.56 0.80
CA SER A 75 28.58 6.96 1.63
C SER A 75 29.98 7.32 1.15
N ASP A 76 30.16 7.50 -0.17
CA ASP A 76 31.47 7.84 -0.76
C ASP A 76 31.86 9.28 -0.42
N ARG A 77 30.87 10.19 -0.34
CA ARG A 77 31.05 11.60 0.02
C ARG A 77 30.83 11.89 1.50
N ARG A 78 30.52 10.88 2.31
CA ARG A 78 30.21 11.00 3.74
C ARG A 78 29.03 11.94 4.02
N ILE A 79 28.04 11.94 3.15
CA ILE A 79 26.79 12.68 3.33
C ILE A 79 25.78 11.74 3.98
N ASP A 80 25.24 12.14 5.14
CA ASP A 80 24.10 11.47 5.79
C ASP A 80 23.17 12.53 6.40
N LYS A 81 22.14 12.89 5.64
CA LYS A 81 21.16 13.89 6.04
C LYS A 81 20.28 13.32 7.16
N PRO A 82 20.24 13.93 8.36
CA PRO A 82 19.47 13.41 9.48
C PRO A 82 17.96 13.42 9.17
N THR A 83 17.20 12.47 9.74
CA THR A 83 15.76 12.27 9.53
C THR A 83 14.96 13.56 9.57
N ARG A 84 15.21 14.43 10.58
CA ARG A 84 14.50 15.72 10.76
C ARG A 84 14.64 16.71 9.60
N GLN A 85 15.67 16.53 8.76
CA GLN A 85 15.95 17.37 7.60
C GLN A 85 15.49 16.73 6.30
N ARG A 86 15.15 15.44 6.29
CA ARG A 86 14.58 14.77 5.11
C ARG A 86 13.12 15.18 4.95
N SER A 87 12.72 15.55 3.75
CA SER A 87 11.33 15.92 3.43
C SER A 87 10.48 14.66 3.21
N ILE A 88 10.19 13.95 4.30
CA ILE A 88 9.41 12.71 4.29
C ILE A 88 8.15 12.81 5.15
N GLY A 89 7.09 12.15 4.73
CA GLY A 89 5.99 11.71 5.56
C GLY A 89 6.11 10.20 5.81
N PHE A 90 5.99 9.75 7.04
CA PHE A 90 6.07 8.32 7.38
C PHE A 90 4.82 7.92 8.17
N VAL A 91 4.12 6.89 7.67
CA VAL A 91 3.05 6.20 8.39
C VAL A 91 3.58 4.84 8.81
N PHE A 92 3.70 4.65 10.12
CA PHE A 92 4.13 3.40 10.74
C PHE A 92 2.95 2.43 10.85
N GLN A 93 3.24 1.15 10.95
CA GLN A 93 2.23 0.08 11.09
C GLN A 93 1.36 0.25 12.34
N ASP A 94 1.92 0.77 13.44
CA ASP A 94 1.24 1.06 14.72
C ASP A 94 0.67 2.48 14.79
N PHE A 95 0.63 3.23 13.66
CA PHE A 95 0.21 4.62 13.51
C PHE A 95 1.04 5.64 14.32
N ALA A 96 1.69 5.24 15.39
CA ALA A 96 2.53 6.07 16.27
C ALA A 96 1.86 7.42 16.65
N LEU A 97 0.55 7.41 16.97
CA LEU A 97 -0.18 8.60 17.39
C LEU A 97 0.12 8.93 18.86
N PHE A 98 0.18 10.21 19.17
CA PHE A 98 0.35 10.69 20.56
C PHE A 98 -1.00 10.61 21.30
N PRO A 99 -1.16 9.76 22.32
CA PRO A 99 -2.48 9.51 22.94
C PRO A 99 -3.03 10.73 23.70
N HIS A 100 -2.19 11.68 24.09
CA HIS A 100 -2.55 12.88 24.84
C HIS A 100 -2.91 14.08 23.96
N LEU A 101 -2.60 14.04 22.64
CA LEU A 101 -2.91 15.10 21.69
C LEU A 101 -4.24 14.83 20.98
N THR A 102 -5.02 15.89 20.71
CA THR A 102 -6.22 15.79 19.86
C THR A 102 -5.83 15.59 18.38
N VAL A 103 -6.78 15.24 17.55
CA VAL A 103 -6.58 15.09 16.09
C VAL A 103 -5.94 16.36 15.51
N ARG A 104 -6.48 17.53 15.82
CA ARG A 104 -5.93 18.81 15.36
C ARG A 104 -4.50 19.02 15.87
N GLN A 105 -4.24 18.77 17.15
CA GLN A 105 -2.92 18.89 17.73
C GLN A 105 -1.89 17.91 17.15
N GLN A 106 -2.30 16.72 16.69
CA GLN A 106 -1.43 15.77 15.97
C GLN A 106 -0.88 16.41 14.68
N LEU A 107 -1.74 17.13 13.94
CA LEU A 107 -1.35 17.78 12.69
C LEU A 107 -0.47 19.01 12.98
N GLU A 108 -0.86 19.82 13.97
CA GLU A 108 -0.08 20.99 14.42
C GLU A 108 1.33 20.59 14.87
N PHE A 109 1.45 19.49 15.63
CA PHE A 109 2.74 18.97 16.09
C PHE A 109 3.68 18.57 14.94
N ALA A 110 3.13 18.11 13.82
CA ALA A 110 3.93 17.74 12.66
C ALA A 110 4.53 18.95 11.94
N LEU A 111 3.96 20.13 12.10
CA LEU A 111 4.39 21.33 11.40
C LEU A 111 5.64 21.96 12.04
N PRO A 112 6.53 22.61 11.26
CA PRO A 112 7.60 23.42 11.79
C PRO A 112 7.06 24.58 12.65
N ALA A 113 7.83 25.03 13.60
CA ALA A 113 7.53 26.26 14.33
C ALA A 113 7.36 27.43 13.34
N LYS A 114 6.28 28.20 13.49
CA LYS A 114 5.87 29.30 12.58
C LYS A 114 5.42 28.88 11.18
N ALA A 115 5.06 27.60 10.97
CA ALA A 115 4.45 27.18 9.71
C ALA A 115 3.05 27.80 9.52
N ASP A 116 2.63 27.92 8.25
CA ASP A 116 1.25 28.24 7.93
C ASP A 116 0.33 27.08 8.33
N LEU A 117 -0.66 27.38 9.17
CA LEU A 117 -1.64 26.40 9.67
C LEU A 117 -2.79 26.18 8.70
N SER A 118 -2.83 26.86 7.56
CA SER A 118 -3.91 26.76 6.55
C SER A 118 -4.09 25.35 5.98
N ILE A 119 -3.02 24.54 5.99
CA ILE A 119 -3.07 23.14 5.57
C ILE A 119 -3.93 22.25 6.51
N ILE A 120 -4.09 22.63 7.78
CA ILE A 120 -4.80 21.79 8.77
C ILE A 120 -6.28 21.64 8.42
N PRO A 121 -7.06 22.73 8.21
CA PRO A 121 -8.44 22.61 7.76
C PRO A 121 -8.57 21.80 6.45
N GLU A 122 -7.67 22.01 5.49
CA GLU A 122 -7.63 21.29 4.23
C GLU A 122 -7.47 19.77 4.46
N LEU A 123 -6.52 19.35 5.29
CA LEU A 123 -6.28 17.94 5.60
C LEU A 123 -7.44 17.34 6.41
N LEU A 124 -8.00 18.08 7.36
CA LEU A 124 -9.18 17.64 8.10
C LEU A 124 -10.34 17.36 7.14
N HIS A 125 -10.59 18.27 6.20
CA HIS A 125 -11.63 18.10 5.18
C HIS A 125 -11.35 16.93 4.24
N LEU A 126 -10.14 16.84 3.68
CA LEU A 126 -9.75 15.77 2.74
C LEU A 126 -9.87 14.38 3.37
N MET A 127 -9.65 14.27 4.68
CA MET A 127 -9.67 13.02 5.43
C MET A 127 -10.98 12.79 6.21
N GLU A 128 -11.98 13.68 6.05
CA GLU A 128 -13.26 13.65 6.77
C GLU A 128 -13.04 13.53 8.30
N LEU A 129 -12.24 14.44 8.84
CA LEU A 129 -11.85 14.49 10.26
C LEU A 129 -12.33 15.76 10.97
N GLU A 130 -13.11 16.63 10.30
CA GLU A 130 -13.53 17.94 10.85
C GLU A 130 -14.26 17.80 12.19
N GLU A 131 -15.24 16.88 12.26
CA GLU A 131 -16.00 16.65 13.49
C GLU A 131 -15.17 15.99 14.60
N LEU A 132 -14.07 15.32 14.22
CA LEU A 132 -13.22 14.60 15.15
C LEU A 132 -12.01 15.41 15.62
N GLN A 133 -11.82 16.64 15.13
CA GLN A 133 -10.61 17.43 15.33
C GLN A 133 -10.24 17.67 16.81
N ASN A 134 -11.24 17.68 17.69
CA ASN A 134 -11.06 17.90 19.13
C ASN A 134 -10.99 16.59 19.95
N HIS A 135 -11.15 15.43 19.30
CA HIS A 135 -11.08 14.14 19.98
C HIS A 135 -9.63 13.64 20.08
N ARG A 136 -9.37 12.81 21.09
CA ARG A 136 -8.08 12.11 21.24
C ARG A 136 -8.11 10.76 20.52
N PRO A 137 -6.96 10.27 20.00
CA PRO A 137 -6.89 9.00 19.28
C PRO A 137 -7.47 7.80 20.04
N THR A 138 -7.33 7.78 21.36
CA THR A 138 -7.83 6.69 22.22
C THR A 138 -9.35 6.50 22.18
N LEU A 139 -10.09 7.50 21.71
CA LEU A 139 -11.55 7.47 21.58
C LEU A 139 -12.01 7.12 20.16
N LEU A 140 -11.08 6.88 19.24
CA LEU A 140 -11.35 6.74 17.82
C LEU A 140 -11.12 5.30 17.34
N SER A 141 -11.86 4.91 16.29
CA SER A 141 -11.67 3.61 15.63
C SER A 141 -10.30 3.52 14.93
N GLY A 142 -9.84 2.29 14.67
CA GLY A 142 -8.57 2.06 13.96
C GLY A 142 -8.50 2.78 12.60
N GLY A 143 -9.58 2.75 11.81
CA GLY A 143 -9.64 3.48 10.54
C GLY A 143 -9.59 5.00 10.69
N GLN A 144 -10.19 5.56 11.76
CA GLN A 144 -10.07 6.99 12.08
C GLN A 144 -8.64 7.34 12.50
N GLN A 145 -8.01 6.53 13.36
CA GLN A 145 -6.62 6.70 13.75
C GLN A 145 -5.68 6.65 12.55
N GLN A 146 -5.94 5.77 11.62
CA GLN A 146 -5.14 5.66 10.39
C GLN A 146 -5.27 6.90 9.50
N ARG A 147 -6.48 7.45 9.31
CA ARG A 147 -6.68 8.72 8.60
C ARG A 147 -5.89 9.85 9.23
N ILE A 148 -5.86 9.92 10.56
CA ILE A 148 -5.05 10.89 11.30
C ILE A 148 -3.56 10.70 11.04
N ALA A 149 -3.06 9.46 11.06
CA ALA A 149 -1.65 9.16 10.82
C ALA A 149 -1.22 9.58 9.39
N ILE A 150 -2.07 9.32 8.39
CA ILE A 150 -1.83 9.75 7.01
C ILE A 150 -1.86 11.30 6.92
N ALA A 151 -2.89 11.97 7.48
CA ALA A 151 -2.98 13.42 7.49
C ALA A 151 -1.75 14.07 8.16
N ARG A 152 -1.31 13.53 9.31
CA ARG A 152 -0.12 14.00 10.01
C ARG A 152 1.15 13.83 9.18
N ALA A 153 1.30 12.70 8.48
CA ALA A 153 2.46 12.45 7.63
C ALA A 153 2.56 13.45 6.47
N ILE A 154 1.44 13.98 6.00
CA ILE A 154 1.35 14.90 4.86
C ILE A 154 1.40 16.37 5.30
N ALA A 155 1.11 16.68 6.55
CA ALA A 155 1.01 18.05 7.04
C ALA A 155 2.23 18.93 6.67
N ARG A 156 3.43 18.36 6.61
CA ARG A 156 4.66 19.06 6.18
C ARG A 156 4.85 19.16 4.67
N ARG A 157 3.87 18.74 3.87
CA ARG A 157 3.99 18.64 2.39
C ARG A 157 5.29 17.94 1.98
N PRO A 158 5.45 16.65 2.35
CA PRO A 158 6.69 15.93 2.09
C PRO A 158 6.90 15.70 0.59
N ARG A 159 8.15 15.53 0.17
CA ARG A 159 8.50 15.10 -1.20
C ARG A 159 8.30 13.60 -1.39
N LEU A 160 8.41 12.83 -0.31
CA LEU A 160 8.30 11.37 -0.31
C LEU A 160 7.38 10.92 0.83
N LEU A 161 6.36 10.12 0.49
CA LEU A 161 5.46 9.50 1.45
C LEU A 161 5.80 8.01 1.59
N LEU A 162 6.05 7.57 2.81
CA LEU A 162 6.39 6.19 3.16
C LEU A 162 5.24 5.60 3.99
N LEU A 163 4.68 4.49 3.51
CA LEU A 163 3.55 3.80 4.12
C LEU A 163 3.95 2.36 4.45
N ASP A 164 4.09 2.03 5.73
CA ASP A 164 4.49 0.69 6.19
C ASP A 164 3.26 -0.10 6.64
N GLU A 165 2.72 -0.96 5.77
CA GLU A 165 1.52 -1.76 5.97
C GLU A 165 0.31 -0.96 6.51
N PRO A 166 -0.02 0.19 5.89
CA PRO A 166 -0.99 1.12 6.47
C PRO A 166 -2.41 0.56 6.57
N LEU A 167 -2.76 -0.52 5.86
CA LEU A 167 -4.12 -1.07 5.79
C LEU A 167 -4.25 -2.46 6.41
N SER A 168 -3.24 -2.92 7.17
CA SER A 168 -3.20 -4.28 7.71
C SER A 168 -4.22 -4.56 8.81
N ALA A 169 -4.65 -3.52 9.56
CA ALA A 169 -5.46 -3.66 10.77
C ALA A 169 -6.93 -3.23 10.59
N VAL A 170 -7.45 -3.16 9.35
CA VAL A 170 -8.82 -2.70 9.06
C VAL A 170 -9.60 -3.71 8.25
N ASP A 171 -10.94 -3.71 8.41
CA ASP A 171 -11.85 -4.52 7.61
C ASP A 171 -11.88 -4.09 6.13
N ASP A 172 -12.46 -4.92 5.27
CA ASP A 172 -12.45 -4.71 3.82
C ASP A 172 -13.20 -3.44 3.38
N GLN A 173 -14.29 -3.08 4.06
CA GLN A 173 -15.06 -1.87 3.72
C GLN A 173 -14.25 -0.61 4.06
N MET A 174 -13.63 -0.59 5.22
CA MET A 174 -12.76 0.51 5.65
C MET A 174 -11.49 0.57 4.80
N ARG A 175 -10.90 -0.59 4.44
CA ARG A 175 -9.72 -0.68 3.57
C ARG A 175 -9.98 0.01 2.23
N ASN A 176 -11.12 -0.25 1.60
CA ASN A 176 -11.48 0.39 0.34
C ASN A 176 -11.55 1.93 0.45
N LYS A 177 -12.18 2.44 1.51
CA LYS A 177 -12.25 3.89 1.77
C LYS A 177 -10.86 4.50 1.98
N LEU A 178 -10.00 3.82 2.76
CA LEU A 178 -8.65 4.30 3.03
C LEU A 178 -7.77 4.31 1.78
N GLN A 179 -7.94 3.34 0.88
CA GLN A 179 -7.29 3.34 -0.43
C GLN A 179 -7.71 4.57 -1.25
N ASP A 180 -9.01 4.94 -1.23
CA ASP A 180 -9.49 6.14 -1.90
C ASP A 180 -8.86 7.43 -1.33
N TYR A 181 -8.71 7.53 0.00
CA TYR A 181 -8.00 8.65 0.62
C TYR A 181 -6.53 8.70 0.21
N ILE A 182 -5.82 7.57 0.19
CA ILE A 182 -4.41 7.52 -0.25
C ILE A 182 -4.29 8.01 -1.68
N LEU A 183 -5.14 7.51 -2.61
CA LEU A 183 -5.13 7.94 -4.01
C LEU A 183 -5.50 9.42 -4.17
N LYS A 184 -6.53 9.89 -3.44
CA LYS A 184 -6.95 11.30 -3.47
C LYS A 184 -5.82 12.23 -3.06
N ILE A 185 -5.13 11.91 -1.98
CA ILE A 185 -4.02 12.69 -1.45
C ILE A 185 -2.80 12.63 -2.38
N GLN A 186 -2.44 11.43 -2.81
CA GLN A 186 -1.31 11.21 -3.70
C GLN A 186 -1.46 12.05 -4.99
N ARG A 187 -2.67 12.07 -5.57
CA ARG A 187 -2.98 12.88 -6.76
C ARG A 187 -3.02 14.37 -6.45
N HIS A 188 -3.66 14.77 -5.35
CA HIS A 188 -3.84 16.16 -4.97
C HIS A 188 -2.51 16.88 -4.74
N TYR A 189 -1.56 16.22 -4.08
CA TYR A 189 -0.23 16.78 -3.78
C TYR A 189 0.87 16.33 -4.76
N GLY A 190 0.58 15.47 -5.73
CA GLY A 190 1.59 14.94 -6.66
C GLY A 190 2.68 14.11 -5.97
N LEU A 191 2.36 13.42 -4.86
CA LEU A 191 3.33 12.78 -4.01
C LEU A 191 3.96 11.54 -4.65
N THR A 192 5.27 11.44 -4.60
CA THR A 192 5.96 10.16 -4.79
C THR A 192 5.76 9.33 -3.52
N THR A 193 5.21 8.13 -3.67
CA THR A 193 4.78 7.30 -2.54
C THR A 193 5.40 5.91 -2.62
N ILE A 194 5.90 5.39 -1.49
CA ILE A 194 6.32 3.99 -1.36
C ILE A 194 5.39 3.32 -0.34
N LEU A 195 4.71 2.27 -0.78
CA LEU A 195 3.76 1.49 -0.01
C LEU A 195 4.30 0.08 0.23
N VAL A 196 4.43 -0.32 1.48
CA VAL A 196 4.62 -1.74 1.83
C VAL A 196 3.25 -2.37 1.98
N SER A 197 2.99 -3.42 1.22
CA SER A 197 1.79 -4.25 1.36
C SER A 197 2.08 -5.71 1.02
N HIS A 198 1.34 -6.61 1.64
CA HIS A 198 1.31 -8.03 1.32
C HIS A 198 -0.01 -8.46 0.67
N TYR A 199 -0.97 -7.52 0.49
CA TYR A 199 -2.30 -7.79 -0.04
C TYR A 199 -2.37 -7.41 -1.53
N LEU A 200 -2.44 -8.40 -2.42
CA LEU A 200 -2.38 -8.20 -3.86
C LEU A 200 -3.46 -7.25 -4.41
N PRO A 201 -4.75 -7.35 -4.03
CA PRO A 201 -5.79 -6.43 -4.51
C PRO A 201 -5.47 -4.96 -4.21
N GLU A 202 -4.88 -4.66 -3.06
CA GLU A 202 -4.41 -3.32 -2.70
C GLU A 202 -3.29 -2.85 -3.63
N ILE A 203 -2.32 -3.71 -3.90
CA ILE A 203 -1.20 -3.42 -4.79
C ILE A 203 -1.73 -3.11 -6.19
N PHE A 204 -2.61 -3.94 -6.73
CA PHE A 204 -3.20 -3.72 -8.06
C PHE A 204 -4.02 -2.43 -8.15
N ARG A 205 -4.71 -2.06 -7.06
CA ARG A 205 -5.53 -0.85 -7.04
C ARG A 205 -4.71 0.43 -6.89
N LEU A 206 -3.68 0.40 -6.04
CA LEU A 206 -2.94 1.60 -5.64
C LEU A 206 -1.69 1.86 -6.47
N SER A 207 -0.95 0.81 -6.87
CA SER A 207 0.39 0.98 -7.42
C SER A 207 0.45 0.89 -8.94
N GLY A 208 1.23 1.79 -9.55
CA GLY A 208 1.61 1.69 -10.96
C GLY A 208 2.79 0.75 -11.20
N GLU A 209 3.67 0.64 -10.22
CA GLU A 209 4.86 -0.21 -10.26
C GLU A 209 5.03 -0.97 -8.94
N VAL A 210 5.65 -2.14 -9.02
CA VAL A 210 5.90 -3.04 -7.89
C VAL A 210 7.35 -3.46 -7.89
N ILE A 211 7.94 -3.50 -6.70
CA ILE A 211 9.20 -4.19 -6.43
C ILE A 211 8.90 -5.38 -5.53
N SER A 212 9.18 -6.58 -6.03
CA SER A 212 9.17 -7.81 -5.22
C SER A 212 10.54 -8.01 -4.60
N LEU A 213 10.60 -7.99 -3.26
CA LEU A 213 11.80 -8.24 -2.47
C LEU A 213 11.79 -9.67 -1.96
N ASP A 214 12.95 -10.31 -2.03
CA ASP A 214 13.18 -11.62 -1.46
C ASP A 214 14.62 -11.69 -0.91
N HIS A 215 14.76 -12.13 0.33
CA HIS A 215 16.09 -12.25 1.00
C HIS A 215 16.98 -11.01 0.84
N GLY A 216 16.42 -9.80 1.00
CA GLY A 216 17.16 -8.54 0.94
C GLY A 216 17.57 -8.10 -0.47
N ARG A 217 17.03 -8.71 -1.53
CA ARG A 217 17.31 -8.38 -2.93
C ARG A 217 16.03 -8.20 -3.73
N ILE A 218 16.12 -7.44 -4.81
CA ILE A 218 15.02 -7.31 -5.77
C ILE A 218 14.95 -8.59 -6.60
N LYS A 219 13.80 -9.27 -6.55
CA LYS A 219 13.51 -10.45 -7.35
C LYS A 219 12.87 -10.10 -8.68
N LYS A 220 11.91 -9.16 -8.66
CA LYS A 220 11.24 -8.62 -9.84
C LYS A 220 10.90 -7.14 -9.61
N GLN A 221 10.85 -6.37 -10.69
CA GLN A 221 10.40 -4.99 -10.71
C GLN A 221 9.64 -4.71 -12.00
N GLY A 222 8.55 -3.97 -11.92
CA GLY A 222 7.72 -3.58 -13.06
C GLY A 222 6.26 -3.37 -12.70
N PRO A 223 5.37 -3.28 -13.70
CA PRO A 223 3.92 -3.25 -13.48
C PRO A 223 3.43 -4.46 -12.68
N ALA A 224 2.40 -4.27 -11.85
CA ALA A 224 1.87 -5.34 -11.00
C ALA A 224 1.49 -6.60 -11.80
N ALA A 225 0.91 -6.43 -12.99
CA ALA A 225 0.54 -7.55 -13.85
C ALA A 225 1.74 -8.42 -14.27
N ASP A 226 2.90 -7.79 -14.53
CA ASP A 226 4.11 -8.50 -14.97
C ASP A 226 4.81 -9.18 -13.78
N VAL A 227 4.87 -8.48 -12.64
CA VAL A 227 5.49 -9.00 -11.42
C VAL A 227 4.75 -10.23 -10.91
N PHE A 228 3.42 -10.20 -10.93
CA PHE A 228 2.52 -11.26 -10.44
C PHE A 228 1.93 -12.17 -11.54
N ALA A 229 2.52 -12.17 -12.73
CA ALA A 229 1.97 -12.95 -13.86
C ALA A 229 1.78 -14.44 -13.53
N LYS A 230 2.66 -15.04 -12.72
CA LYS A 230 2.50 -16.45 -12.30
C LYS A 230 1.38 -16.63 -11.28
N GLU A 231 1.28 -15.74 -10.30
CA GLU A 231 0.25 -15.75 -9.26
C GLU A 231 -1.15 -15.52 -9.86
N ILE A 232 -1.24 -14.65 -10.89
CA ILE A 232 -2.47 -14.39 -11.64
C ILE A 232 -2.83 -15.57 -12.54
N SER A 233 -1.82 -16.27 -13.09
CA SER A 233 -2.01 -17.41 -13.99
C SER A 233 -2.33 -18.71 -13.27
N THR A 234 -2.10 -18.78 -11.94
CA THR A 234 -2.44 -19.95 -11.13
C THR A 234 -3.95 -19.89 -10.86
N PRO A 235 -4.77 -20.79 -11.44
CA PRO A 235 -6.20 -20.75 -11.22
C PRO A 235 -6.48 -21.06 -9.73
N PHE A 236 -7.14 -20.15 -9.03
CA PHE A 236 -7.80 -20.47 -7.78
C PHE A 236 -9.01 -21.34 -8.12
N ASN A 237 -8.99 -22.60 -7.73
CA ASN A 237 -10.10 -23.51 -7.91
C ASN A 237 -10.78 -23.72 -6.55
N ALA A 238 -12.02 -23.23 -6.40
CA ALA A 238 -12.89 -23.56 -5.28
C ALA A 238 -14.07 -24.41 -5.82
N THR A 239 -14.33 -25.53 -5.18
CA THR A 239 -15.58 -26.26 -5.43
C THR A 239 -16.69 -25.66 -4.59
N GLY A 240 -17.84 -25.46 -5.19
CA GLY A 240 -19.03 -24.95 -4.50
C GLY A 240 -20.32 -25.50 -5.09
N THR A 241 -21.41 -25.24 -4.40
CA THR A 241 -22.76 -25.62 -4.85
C THR A 241 -23.54 -24.36 -5.23
N VAL A 242 -24.15 -24.34 -6.38
CA VAL A 242 -25.03 -23.25 -6.84
C VAL A 242 -26.20 -23.12 -5.89
N VAL A 243 -26.38 -21.96 -5.28
CA VAL A 243 -27.49 -21.65 -4.36
C VAL A 243 -28.64 -21.00 -5.10
N SER A 244 -28.38 -19.94 -5.86
CA SER A 244 -29.38 -19.22 -6.66
C SER A 244 -28.78 -18.63 -7.93
N ILE A 245 -29.64 -18.41 -8.92
CA ILE A 245 -29.34 -17.68 -10.15
C ILE A 245 -30.46 -16.67 -10.33
N GLU A 246 -30.12 -15.38 -10.24
CA GLU A 246 -31.06 -14.27 -10.32
C GLU A 246 -30.78 -13.45 -11.59
N SER A 247 -31.84 -13.14 -12.36
CA SER A 247 -31.72 -12.27 -13.53
C SER A 247 -31.73 -10.81 -13.09
N THR A 248 -30.76 -10.03 -13.57
CA THR A 248 -30.70 -8.57 -13.45
C THR A 248 -30.89 -7.93 -14.82
N GLU A 249 -31.05 -6.60 -14.89
CA GLU A 249 -31.35 -5.90 -16.14
C GLU A 249 -30.35 -6.18 -17.30
N ASN A 250 -29.07 -6.44 -16.99
CA ASN A 250 -28.01 -6.64 -18.01
C ASN A 250 -27.14 -7.88 -17.78
N ALA A 251 -27.42 -8.71 -16.76
CA ALA A 251 -26.59 -9.85 -16.40
C ALA A 251 -27.35 -10.85 -15.51
N PHE A 252 -26.70 -11.96 -15.17
CA PHE A 252 -27.19 -12.91 -14.19
C PHE A 252 -26.31 -12.88 -12.96
N LEU A 253 -26.89 -12.78 -11.77
CA LEU A 253 -26.22 -12.88 -10.49
C LEU A 253 -26.29 -14.34 -10.01
N LEU A 254 -25.14 -14.97 -9.92
CA LEU A 254 -24.97 -16.32 -9.43
C LEU A 254 -24.50 -16.30 -7.99
N CYS A 255 -25.17 -17.04 -7.10
CA CYS A 255 -24.72 -17.29 -5.74
C CYS A 255 -24.22 -18.74 -5.63
N VAL A 256 -22.98 -18.93 -5.20
CA VAL A 256 -22.36 -20.24 -5.00
C VAL A 256 -21.87 -20.36 -3.57
N ARG A 257 -22.23 -21.45 -2.89
CA ARG A 257 -21.73 -21.77 -1.53
C ARG A 257 -20.47 -22.60 -1.63
N CYS A 258 -19.36 -22.02 -1.18
CA CYS A 258 -18.05 -22.65 -1.05
C CYS A 258 -17.75 -22.84 0.43
N ALA A 259 -17.79 -24.07 0.94
CA ALA A 259 -17.73 -24.37 2.36
C ALA A 259 -18.76 -23.51 3.16
N ASP A 260 -18.30 -22.68 4.08
CA ASP A 260 -19.16 -21.83 4.94
C ASP A 260 -19.35 -20.40 4.36
N THR A 261 -18.89 -20.13 3.14
CA THR A 261 -18.95 -18.79 2.53
C THR A 261 -19.79 -18.78 1.26
N GLU A 262 -20.67 -17.79 1.11
CA GLU A 262 -21.40 -17.55 -0.14
C GLU A 262 -20.64 -16.55 -1.02
N VAL A 263 -20.31 -16.97 -2.22
CA VAL A 263 -19.65 -16.14 -3.24
C VAL A 263 -20.71 -15.71 -4.26
N ARG A 264 -20.86 -14.41 -4.45
CA ARG A 264 -21.75 -13.84 -5.47
C ARG A 264 -20.93 -13.32 -6.64
N MET A 265 -21.33 -13.70 -7.84
CA MET A 265 -20.62 -13.32 -9.06
C MET A 265 -21.58 -13.07 -10.21
N THR A 266 -21.21 -12.15 -11.10
CA THR A 266 -21.95 -11.89 -12.33
C THR A 266 -21.50 -12.86 -13.40
N VAL A 267 -22.47 -13.51 -14.08
CA VAL A 267 -22.23 -14.45 -15.17
C VAL A 267 -23.00 -14.05 -16.43
N THR A 268 -22.56 -14.53 -17.57
CA THR A 268 -23.24 -14.30 -18.83
C THR A 268 -24.53 -15.14 -18.96
N ALA A 269 -25.40 -14.78 -19.86
CA ALA A 269 -26.63 -15.54 -20.12
C ALA A 269 -26.34 -16.99 -20.53
N GLU A 270 -25.28 -17.24 -21.31
CA GLU A 270 -24.87 -18.59 -21.72
C GLU A 270 -24.39 -19.42 -20.51
N GLU A 271 -23.59 -18.84 -19.64
CA GLU A 271 -23.11 -19.49 -18.40
C GLU A 271 -24.27 -19.77 -17.44
N ALA A 272 -25.20 -18.83 -17.29
CA ALA A 272 -26.39 -19.00 -16.44
C ALA A 272 -27.32 -20.11 -16.94
N ALA A 273 -27.53 -20.20 -18.24
CA ALA A 273 -28.37 -21.22 -18.85
C ALA A 273 -27.84 -22.65 -18.69
N ALA A 274 -26.51 -22.80 -18.54
CA ALA A 274 -25.84 -24.08 -18.32
C ALA A 274 -25.86 -24.58 -16.87
N LEU A 275 -26.35 -23.75 -15.92
CA LEU A 275 -26.28 -24.01 -14.48
C LEU A 275 -27.67 -24.21 -13.88
N ARG A 276 -27.73 -25.00 -12.78
CA ARG A 276 -28.96 -25.23 -12.00
C ARG A 276 -28.68 -25.11 -10.52
N PRO A 277 -29.63 -24.58 -9.70
CA PRO A 277 -29.53 -24.65 -8.25
C PRO A 277 -29.29 -26.08 -7.76
N GLY A 278 -28.40 -26.26 -6.80
CA GLY A 278 -27.94 -27.56 -6.30
C GLY A 278 -26.80 -28.20 -7.08
N GLN A 279 -26.44 -27.67 -8.24
CA GLN A 279 -25.33 -28.21 -9.04
C GLN A 279 -23.98 -27.89 -8.42
N GLN A 280 -23.06 -28.84 -8.43
CA GLN A 280 -21.67 -28.60 -8.05
C GLN A 280 -20.90 -27.95 -9.20
N VAL A 281 -20.13 -26.93 -8.86
CA VAL A 281 -19.32 -26.14 -9.79
C VAL A 281 -17.92 -25.94 -9.26
N VAL A 282 -16.99 -25.76 -10.16
CA VAL A 282 -15.65 -25.25 -9.81
C VAL A 282 -15.62 -23.78 -10.21
N ILE A 283 -15.40 -22.90 -9.23
CA ILE A 283 -15.08 -21.52 -9.51
C ILE A 283 -13.57 -21.47 -9.75
N SER A 284 -13.17 -21.25 -11.00
CA SER A 284 -11.79 -20.92 -11.30
C SER A 284 -11.68 -19.40 -11.44
N SER A 285 -10.78 -18.79 -10.70
CA SER A 285 -10.50 -17.36 -10.82
C SER A 285 -9.03 -17.17 -11.16
N ASN A 286 -8.78 -16.57 -12.32
CA ASN A 286 -7.63 -15.70 -12.43
C ASN A 286 -7.98 -14.44 -11.65
N LEU A 287 -7.08 -13.86 -10.87
CA LEU A 287 -7.29 -12.67 -10.01
C LEU A 287 -8.03 -11.49 -10.70
N LEU A 288 -8.22 -11.56 -12.02
CA LEU A 288 -8.86 -10.53 -12.84
C LEU A 288 -10.24 -10.92 -13.41
N ALA A 289 -10.60 -12.20 -13.45
CA ALA A 289 -11.92 -12.64 -13.91
C ALA A 289 -12.24 -14.06 -13.43
N PRO A 290 -13.24 -14.25 -12.56
CA PRO A 290 -13.72 -15.58 -12.20
C PRO A 290 -14.35 -16.27 -13.42
N ARG A 291 -14.02 -17.55 -13.61
CA ARG A 291 -14.65 -18.42 -14.60
C ARG A 291 -15.29 -19.61 -13.91
N LEU A 292 -16.42 -20.05 -14.43
CA LEU A 292 -17.17 -21.19 -13.91
C LEU A 292 -17.00 -22.41 -14.83
N HIS A 293 -16.78 -23.54 -14.21
CA HIS A 293 -16.79 -24.83 -14.90
C HIS A 293 -17.73 -25.77 -14.14
N PRO A 294 -18.83 -26.28 -14.79
CA PRO A 294 -19.67 -27.30 -14.19
C PRO A 294 -18.85 -28.58 -13.99
N LEU A 295 -18.99 -29.20 -12.84
CA LEU A 295 -18.49 -30.55 -12.60
C LEU A 295 -19.49 -31.52 -13.29
N LYS A 296 -18.96 -32.45 -14.09
CA LYS A 296 -19.74 -33.51 -14.73
C LYS A 296 -20.25 -34.52 -13.74
#